data_bfeaddacf154e12e98383d700735650b
#
_entry.id   bfeaddacf154e12e98383d700735650b
#
_cell.length_a   1.000
_cell.length_b   1.000
_cell.length_c   1.000
_cell.angle_alpha   90.00
_cell.angle_beta   90.00
_cell.angle_gamma   90.00
#
_symmetry.space_group_name_H-M   'P 1'
#
loop_
_entity.id
_entity.type
_entity.pdbx_description
1 polymer ?
#
loop_
_entity_poly.entity_id
_entity_poly.type
_entity_poly.pdbx_seq_one_letter_code
_entity_poly.pdbx_strand_id
1 'polypeptide(L)'
;QVPFIFDSPEQCTAFWQQVGNAVNEKLSEVYGVRALWDSIELRGPRVICANKPMLCADDFKGTKFRLPSTAATVAAFEAMGVSALTSSWSEVYQVMQTGIAEAVESPLSNFKSISIYEVCKYCMQTNHTYAFRAAHVNEAWWDGLAPVYQDIIKQALSEAFTWYTEQELSGDDAILELFAENGMTVYRRDEIDIDSIKSVATEAIIEKYKDSWDMSYYELIQNL
;
A
#
# COMPACT_ATOMS: atom_id res chain seq x y z
N GLN A 1 -5.99 2.74 0.14
CA GLN A 1 -4.54 3.00 0.22
C GLN A 1 -4.34 4.51 0.32
N VAL A 2 -3.91 4.97 1.46
CA VAL A 2 -3.62 6.37 1.75
C VAL A 2 -2.15 6.43 2.17
N PRO A 3 -1.28 7.13 1.42
CA PRO A 3 0.12 7.25 1.79
C PRO A 3 0.29 7.92 3.14
N PHE A 4 1.20 7.39 3.95
CA PHE A 4 1.60 7.90 5.26
C PHE A 4 0.47 8.01 6.31
N ILE A 5 -0.66 7.30 6.11
CA ILE A 5 -1.76 7.29 7.09
C ILE A 5 -1.38 6.41 8.29
N PHE A 6 -0.64 5.33 8.08
CA PHE A 6 -0.11 4.44 9.10
C PHE A 6 1.41 4.48 9.11
N ASP A 7 2.00 4.43 10.29
CA ASP A 7 3.45 4.44 10.50
C ASP A 7 4.04 3.02 10.62
N SER A 8 3.18 2.02 10.90
CA SER A 8 3.60 0.62 11.04
C SER A 8 2.48 -0.37 10.66
N PRO A 9 2.83 -1.65 10.41
CA PRO A 9 1.85 -2.73 10.23
C PRO A 9 0.98 -2.94 11.48
N GLU A 10 1.58 -2.78 12.68
CA GLU A 10 0.89 -2.94 13.96
C GLU A 10 -0.20 -1.88 14.13
N GLN A 11 0.11 -0.61 13.82
CA GLN A 11 -0.86 0.49 13.87
C GLN A 11 -2.00 0.25 12.88
N CYS A 12 -1.68 -0.22 11.66
CA CYS A 12 -2.68 -0.59 10.66
C CYS A 12 -3.61 -1.69 11.17
N THR A 13 -3.05 -2.74 11.79
CA THR A 13 -3.81 -3.85 12.38
C THR A 13 -4.69 -3.37 13.54
N ALA A 14 -4.13 -2.59 14.47
CA ALA A 14 -4.85 -2.06 15.63
C ALA A 14 -6.04 -1.18 15.20
N PHE A 15 -5.86 -0.34 14.20
CA PHE A 15 -6.95 0.45 13.62
C PHE A 15 -8.08 -0.44 13.11
N TRP A 16 -7.77 -1.44 12.29
CA TRP A 16 -8.80 -2.31 11.71
C TRP A 16 -9.48 -3.21 12.74
N GLN A 17 -8.81 -3.60 13.80
CA GLN A 17 -9.45 -4.31 14.91
C GLN A 17 -10.53 -3.45 15.60
N GLN A 18 -10.36 -2.13 15.64
CA GLN A 18 -11.34 -1.22 16.22
C GLN A 18 -12.51 -0.90 15.29
N VAL A 19 -12.24 -0.67 14.01
CA VAL A 19 -13.25 -0.16 13.07
C VAL A 19 -13.86 -1.23 12.16
N GLY A 20 -13.26 -2.40 12.06
CA GLY A 20 -13.62 -3.43 11.08
C GLY A 20 -15.09 -3.83 11.11
N ASN A 21 -15.68 -3.97 12.31
CA ASN A 21 -17.10 -4.30 12.45
C ASN A 21 -18.01 -3.21 11.88
N ALA A 22 -17.74 -1.93 12.20
CA ALA A 22 -18.56 -0.81 11.71
C ALA A 22 -18.44 -0.68 10.17
N VAL A 23 -17.25 -0.88 9.64
CA VAL A 23 -17.04 -0.90 8.16
C VAL A 23 -17.79 -2.07 7.54
N ASN A 24 -17.78 -3.25 8.17
CA ASN A 24 -18.46 -4.43 7.67
C ASN A 24 -19.98 -4.27 7.67
N GLU A 25 -20.56 -3.71 8.74
CA GLU A 25 -21.98 -3.37 8.79
C GLU A 25 -22.37 -2.46 7.62
N LYS A 26 -21.54 -1.45 7.34
CA LYS A 26 -21.78 -0.53 6.23
C LYS A 26 -21.65 -1.16 4.86
N LEU A 27 -20.68 -2.06 4.68
CA LEU A 27 -20.52 -2.83 3.44
C LEU A 27 -21.72 -3.75 3.20
N SER A 28 -22.22 -4.41 4.24
CA SER A 28 -23.40 -5.26 4.17
C SER A 28 -24.65 -4.44 3.80
N GLU A 29 -24.90 -3.35 4.53
CA GLU A 29 -26.07 -2.49 4.36
C GLU A 29 -26.14 -1.88 2.94
N VAL A 30 -25.02 -1.37 2.42
CA VAL A 30 -24.99 -0.61 1.16
C VAL A 30 -24.81 -1.50 -0.05
N TYR A 31 -24.00 -2.55 0.07
CA TYR A 31 -23.55 -3.36 -1.09
C TYR A 31 -23.94 -4.83 -1.01
N GLY A 32 -24.51 -5.30 0.11
CA GLY A 32 -24.76 -6.72 0.34
C GLY A 32 -23.49 -7.57 0.34
N VAL A 33 -22.39 -6.99 0.82
CA VAL A 33 -21.06 -7.61 0.87
C VAL A 33 -20.61 -7.69 2.30
N ARG A 34 -20.12 -8.86 2.71
CA ARG A 34 -19.47 -9.08 4.00
C ARG A 34 -17.97 -9.25 3.81
N ALA A 35 -17.17 -8.54 4.58
CA ALA A 35 -15.76 -8.82 4.73
C ALA A 35 -15.55 -9.82 5.89
N LEU A 36 -14.71 -10.82 5.69
CA LEU A 36 -14.36 -11.83 6.68
C LEU A 36 -13.15 -11.30 7.48
N TRP A 37 -13.42 -10.56 8.54
CA TRP A 37 -12.44 -9.79 9.33
C TRP A 37 -11.62 -10.64 10.32
N ASP A 38 -12.07 -11.84 10.64
CA ASP A 38 -11.40 -12.68 11.64
C ASP A 38 -9.94 -12.96 11.26
N SER A 39 -9.61 -12.69 10.01
CA SER A 39 -8.22 -12.71 9.51
C SER A 39 -8.06 -11.67 8.41
N ILE A 40 -6.99 -10.90 8.52
CA ILE A 40 -6.52 -9.98 7.49
C ILE A 40 -5.13 -10.39 7.02
N GLU A 41 -4.86 -10.15 5.76
CA GLU A 41 -3.54 -10.30 5.18
C GLU A 41 -2.86 -8.94 5.14
N LEU A 42 -1.76 -8.77 5.84
CA LEU A 42 -0.91 -7.60 5.71
C LEU A 42 -0.05 -7.73 4.46
N ARG A 43 0.03 -6.68 3.70
CA ARG A 43 0.94 -6.58 2.56
C ARG A 43 2.23 -5.91 2.99
N GLY A 44 3.32 -6.29 2.36
CA GLY A 44 4.59 -5.56 2.50
C GLY A 44 4.40 -4.06 2.21
N PRO A 45 5.13 -3.19 2.92
CA PRO A 45 5.03 -1.75 2.74
C PRO A 45 5.41 -1.37 1.30
N ARG A 46 4.81 -0.27 0.82
CA ARG A 46 5.12 0.22 -0.52
C ARG A 46 6.39 1.07 -0.48
N VAL A 47 7.24 0.83 -1.48
CA VAL A 47 8.51 1.53 -1.70
C VAL A 47 8.52 2.18 -3.08
N ILE A 48 9.55 2.97 -3.38
CA ILE A 48 9.69 3.64 -4.67
C ILE A 48 10.89 3.05 -5.42
N CYS A 49 10.70 2.66 -6.69
CA CYS A 49 11.77 2.38 -7.63
C CYS A 49 11.81 3.46 -8.72
N ALA A 50 13.01 3.97 -9.05
CA ALA A 50 13.16 5.09 -9.96
C ALA A 50 14.48 5.09 -10.73
N ASN A 51 14.60 5.99 -11.71
CA ASN A 51 15.82 6.23 -12.48
C ASN A 51 16.65 7.42 -11.98
N LYS A 52 16.21 8.05 -10.87
CA LYS A 52 16.96 9.03 -10.09
C LYS A 52 16.71 8.80 -8.59
N PRO A 53 17.62 9.22 -7.68
CA PRO A 53 17.34 9.18 -6.26
C PRO A 53 16.22 10.17 -5.90
N MET A 54 15.39 9.80 -4.92
CA MET A 54 14.26 10.59 -4.41
C MET A 54 14.27 10.46 -2.89
N LEU A 55 15.05 11.33 -2.22
CA LEU A 55 15.38 11.21 -0.80
C LEU A 55 14.67 12.26 0.07
N CYS A 56 14.07 13.28 -0.54
CA CYS A 56 13.25 14.29 0.15
C CYS A 56 12.11 14.76 -0.76
N ALA A 57 11.14 15.51 -0.24
CA ALA A 57 9.99 15.97 -1.00
C ALA A 57 10.36 16.76 -2.28
N ASP A 58 11.43 17.54 -2.25
CA ASP A 58 11.84 18.34 -3.41
C ASP A 58 12.31 17.50 -4.60
N ASP A 59 12.80 16.30 -4.38
CA ASP A 59 13.29 15.40 -5.44
C ASP A 59 12.16 14.87 -6.34
N PHE A 60 10.90 14.96 -5.87
CA PHE A 60 9.73 14.50 -6.61
C PHE A 60 9.30 15.48 -7.71
N LYS A 61 9.65 16.75 -7.59
CA LYS A 61 9.20 17.82 -8.50
C LYS A 61 9.54 17.51 -9.96
N GLY A 62 8.51 17.57 -10.80
CA GLY A 62 8.63 17.36 -12.26
C GLY A 62 8.87 15.91 -12.69
N THR A 63 8.94 14.95 -11.76
CA THR A 63 9.14 13.53 -12.08
C THR A 63 7.88 12.94 -12.72
N LYS A 64 8.04 12.24 -13.84
CA LYS A 64 6.98 11.42 -14.42
C LYS A 64 6.82 10.15 -13.59
N PHE A 65 5.77 10.09 -12.81
CA PHE A 65 5.59 9.03 -11.81
C PHE A 65 4.40 8.15 -12.17
N ARG A 66 4.66 6.85 -12.34
CA ARG A 66 3.58 5.87 -12.53
C ARG A 66 2.96 5.52 -11.18
N LEU A 67 1.66 5.75 -11.06
CA LEU A 67 0.85 5.49 -9.87
C LEU A 67 -0.31 4.53 -10.18
N PRO A 68 -0.85 3.80 -9.20
CA PRO A 68 -2.15 3.15 -9.35
C PRO A 68 -3.25 4.22 -9.44
N SER A 69 -4.42 3.85 -9.95
CA SER A 69 -5.58 4.76 -10.09
C SER A 69 -6.29 5.08 -8.75
N THR A 70 -5.59 5.00 -7.63
CA THR A 70 -6.12 5.30 -6.29
C THR A 70 -6.06 6.80 -6.04
N ALA A 71 -7.22 7.45 -5.93
CA ALA A 71 -7.33 8.92 -5.88
C ALA A 71 -6.50 9.56 -4.75
N ALA A 72 -6.45 8.96 -3.56
CA ALA A 72 -5.66 9.49 -2.45
C ALA A 72 -4.15 9.37 -2.72
N THR A 73 -3.69 8.24 -3.31
CA THR A 73 -2.28 8.08 -3.71
C THR A 73 -1.89 9.11 -4.76
N VAL A 74 -2.70 9.28 -5.80
CA VAL A 74 -2.44 10.28 -6.84
C VAL A 74 -2.36 11.69 -6.23
N ALA A 75 -3.33 12.06 -5.38
CA ALA A 75 -3.34 13.38 -4.73
C ALA A 75 -2.10 13.65 -3.87
N ALA A 76 -1.65 12.66 -3.09
CA ALA A 76 -0.45 12.78 -2.27
C ALA A 76 0.81 13.03 -3.10
N PHE A 77 0.98 12.27 -4.17
CA PHE A 77 2.16 12.39 -5.01
C PHE A 77 2.13 13.65 -5.89
N GLU A 78 0.96 14.04 -6.43
CA GLU A 78 0.81 15.31 -7.16
C GLU A 78 1.15 16.53 -6.30
N ALA A 79 0.83 16.49 -5.00
CA ALA A 79 1.19 17.56 -4.07
C ALA A 79 2.71 17.72 -3.91
N MET A 80 3.48 16.65 -4.10
CA MET A 80 4.94 16.71 -4.16
C MET A 80 5.46 17.18 -5.53
N GLY A 81 4.58 17.53 -6.45
CA GLY A 81 4.94 18.08 -7.76
C GLY A 81 5.27 17.06 -8.84
N VAL A 82 4.87 15.80 -8.70
CA VAL A 82 5.05 14.81 -9.77
C VAL A 82 4.07 15.03 -10.91
N SER A 83 4.46 14.58 -12.10
CA SER A 83 3.56 14.40 -13.25
C SER A 83 3.00 12.96 -13.18
N ALA A 84 1.79 12.81 -12.63
CA ALA A 84 1.21 11.49 -12.41
C ALA A 84 0.76 10.84 -13.72
N LEU A 85 1.11 9.56 -13.88
CA LEU A 85 0.66 8.68 -14.95
C LEU A 85 0.01 7.46 -14.32
N THR A 86 -1.23 7.15 -14.67
CA THR A 86 -1.90 5.92 -14.23
C THR A 86 -1.88 4.85 -15.31
N SER A 87 -1.47 3.64 -14.96
CA SER A 87 -1.49 2.48 -15.86
C SER A 87 -1.76 1.20 -15.09
N SER A 88 -2.13 0.13 -15.80
CA SER A 88 -2.27 -1.21 -15.22
C SER A 88 -0.94 -1.73 -14.69
N TRP A 89 -0.98 -2.71 -13.75
CA TRP A 89 0.25 -3.32 -13.24
C TRP A 89 1.04 -4.06 -14.33
N SER A 90 0.37 -4.69 -15.27
CA SER A 90 0.99 -5.42 -16.37
C SER A 90 1.82 -4.54 -17.33
N GLU A 91 1.57 -3.22 -17.33
CA GLU A 91 2.29 -2.26 -18.17
C GLU A 91 3.52 -1.65 -17.49
N VAL A 92 3.66 -1.83 -16.16
CA VAL A 92 4.70 -1.13 -15.36
C VAL A 92 6.09 -1.34 -15.90
N TYR A 93 6.50 -2.58 -16.16
CA TYR A 93 7.84 -2.88 -16.70
C TYR A 93 8.11 -2.11 -17.99
N GLN A 94 7.17 -2.15 -18.93
CA GLN A 94 7.32 -1.49 -20.23
C GLN A 94 7.32 0.05 -20.11
N VAL A 95 6.48 0.60 -19.25
CA VAL A 95 6.39 2.05 -18.99
C VAL A 95 7.70 2.59 -18.42
N MET A 96 8.35 1.83 -17.53
CA MET A 96 9.66 2.16 -16.97
C MET A 96 10.79 1.96 -18.00
N GLN A 97 10.76 0.84 -18.72
CA GLN A 97 11.79 0.51 -19.75
C GLN A 97 11.86 1.55 -20.87
N THR A 98 10.71 2.06 -21.30
CA THR A 98 10.61 3.05 -22.38
C THR A 98 10.83 4.50 -21.91
N GLY A 99 10.95 4.74 -20.59
CA GLY A 99 11.09 6.08 -20.03
C GLY A 99 9.83 6.94 -20.10
N ILE A 100 8.66 6.32 -20.35
CA ILE A 100 7.36 7.00 -20.24
C ILE A 100 7.14 7.46 -18.80
N ALA A 101 7.54 6.65 -17.80
CA ALA A 101 7.69 7.06 -16.42
C ALA A 101 9.15 6.91 -15.97
N GLU A 102 9.52 7.71 -14.98
CA GLU A 102 10.85 7.76 -14.36
C GLU A 102 10.86 7.13 -12.96
N ALA A 103 9.69 6.99 -12.37
CA ALA A 103 9.49 6.40 -11.04
C ALA A 103 8.17 5.64 -10.96
N VAL A 104 8.13 4.67 -10.03
CA VAL A 104 6.96 3.82 -9.75
C VAL A 104 6.99 3.39 -8.28
N GLU A 105 5.82 3.17 -7.68
CA GLU A 105 5.70 2.69 -6.31
C GLU A 105 4.92 1.36 -6.25
N SER A 106 5.35 0.45 -5.37
CA SER A 106 4.72 -0.85 -5.09
C SER A 106 5.37 -1.53 -3.89
N PRO A 107 4.80 -2.60 -3.32
CA PRO A 107 5.55 -3.50 -2.44
C PRO A 107 6.74 -4.15 -3.15
N LEU A 108 7.77 -4.47 -2.38
CA LEU A 108 9.01 -5.10 -2.88
C LEU A 108 8.75 -6.43 -3.58
N SER A 109 7.86 -7.27 -3.05
CA SER A 109 7.49 -8.56 -3.64
C SER A 109 6.94 -8.41 -5.06
N ASN A 110 6.13 -7.39 -5.30
CA ASN A 110 5.62 -7.07 -6.64
C ASN A 110 6.76 -6.66 -7.59
N PHE A 111 7.67 -5.81 -7.14
CA PHE A 111 8.82 -5.38 -7.94
C PHE A 111 9.75 -6.54 -8.29
N LYS A 112 10.00 -7.44 -7.34
CA LYS A 112 10.74 -8.68 -7.58
C LYS A 112 10.07 -9.51 -8.68
N SER A 113 8.73 -9.65 -8.64
CA SER A 113 7.99 -10.50 -9.58
C SER A 113 8.08 -10.06 -11.05
N ILE A 114 8.39 -8.79 -11.29
CA ILE A 114 8.56 -8.21 -12.63
C ILE A 114 10.02 -7.84 -12.94
N SER A 115 10.98 -8.26 -12.12
CA SER A 115 12.40 -7.94 -12.29
C SER A 115 12.68 -6.45 -12.50
N ILE A 116 12.06 -5.59 -11.66
CA ILE A 116 12.14 -4.12 -11.81
C ILE A 116 13.57 -3.59 -11.84
N TYR A 117 14.54 -4.32 -11.25
CA TYR A 117 15.96 -3.99 -11.24
C TYR A 117 16.61 -3.95 -12.65
N GLU A 118 15.97 -4.53 -13.66
CA GLU A 118 16.44 -4.44 -15.05
C GLU A 118 16.16 -3.08 -15.68
N VAL A 119 15.18 -2.33 -15.16
CA VAL A 119 14.68 -1.08 -15.76
C VAL A 119 14.72 0.13 -14.82
N CYS A 120 15.01 -0.07 -13.52
CA CYS A 120 15.20 0.98 -12.52
C CYS A 120 16.61 0.92 -11.93
N LYS A 121 17.15 2.09 -11.57
CA LYS A 121 18.50 2.22 -11.00
C LYS A 121 18.53 2.37 -9.50
N TYR A 122 17.44 2.83 -8.90
CA TYR A 122 17.35 3.18 -7.49
C TYR A 122 16.09 2.55 -6.87
N CYS A 123 16.25 2.06 -5.65
CA CYS A 123 15.15 1.65 -4.78
C CYS A 123 15.21 2.45 -3.49
N MET A 124 14.16 3.17 -3.16
CA MET A 124 14.01 3.95 -1.93
C MET A 124 12.98 3.28 -1.03
N GLN A 125 13.44 2.77 0.12
CA GLN A 125 12.60 2.10 1.12
C GLN A 125 11.80 3.13 1.92
N THR A 126 10.88 3.80 1.24
CA THR A 126 10.04 4.85 1.86
C THR A 126 9.02 4.30 2.85
N ASN A 127 8.56 3.06 2.65
CA ASN A 127 7.50 2.40 3.44
C ASN A 127 6.31 3.34 3.66
N HIS A 128 5.89 4.00 2.58
CA HIS A 128 4.93 5.10 2.62
C HIS A 128 3.47 4.65 2.66
N THR A 129 3.18 3.37 2.49
CA THR A 129 1.82 2.84 2.58
C THR A 129 1.84 1.43 3.13
N TYR A 130 1.15 1.24 4.25
CA TYR A 130 0.77 -0.06 4.76
C TYR A 130 -0.66 -0.36 4.34
N ALA A 131 -0.92 -1.59 3.93
CA ALA A 131 -2.23 -2.02 3.47
C ALA A 131 -2.51 -3.46 3.92
N PHE A 132 -3.77 -3.77 4.09
CA PHE A 132 -4.23 -5.12 4.34
C PHE A 132 -5.26 -5.52 3.28
N ARG A 133 -5.51 -6.81 3.19
CA ARG A 133 -6.60 -7.40 2.43
C ARG A 133 -7.48 -8.24 3.35
N ALA A 134 -8.77 -8.24 3.07
CA ALA A 134 -9.73 -9.15 3.66
C ALA A 134 -10.48 -9.88 2.55
N ALA A 135 -10.91 -11.09 2.81
CA ALA A 135 -11.80 -11.79 1.89
C ALA A 135 -13.20 -11.17 1.96
N HIS A 136 -13.80 -10.94 0.80
CA HIS A 136 -15.14 -10.39 0.69
C HIS A 136 -16.05 -11.41 0.03
N VAL A 137 -17.24 -11.58 0.60
CA VAL A 137 -18.26 -12.53 0.12
C VAL A 137 -19.61 -11.83 -0.03
N ASN A 138 -20.48 -12.38 -0.85
CA ASN A 138 -21.88 -11.95 -0.90
C ASN A 138 -22.56 -12.31 0.44
N GLU A 139 -23.24 -11.35 1.05
CA GLU A 139 -23.89 -11.50 2.38
C GLU A 139 -24.91 -12.64 2.37
N ALA A 140 -25.83 -12.63 1.40
CA ALA A 140 -26.90 -13.64 1.35
C ALA A 140 -26.34 -15.05 1.09
N TRP A 141 -25.29 -15.18 0.29
CA TRP A 141 -24.60 -16.45 0.09
C TRP A 141 -23.97 -16.94 1.39
N TRP A 142 -23.29 -16.06 2.10
CA TRP A 142 -22.65 -16.39 3.38
C TRP A 142 -23.66 -16.85 4.43
N ASP A 143 -24.75 -16.12 4.58
CA ASP A 143 -25.81 -16.45 5.54
C ASP A 143 -26.55 -17.74 5.18
N GLY A 144 -26.56 -18.14 3.88
CA GLY A 144 -27.09 -19.41 3.41
C GLY A 144 -26.20 -20.63 3.67
N LEU A 145 -24.93 -20.42 4.10
CA LEU A 145 -24.04 -21.52 4.43
C LEU A 145 -24.36 -22.11 5.80
N ALA A 146 -24.26 -23.44 5.93
CA ALA A 146 -24.28 -24.06 7.25
C ALA A 146 -23.07 -23.58 8.07
N PRO A 147 -23.22 -23.39 9.41
CA PRO A 147 -22.13 -22.86 10.27
C PRO A 147 -20.79 -23.59 10.12
N VAL A 148 -20.83 -24.92 9.97
CA VAL A 148 -19.62 -25.72 9.76
C VAL A 148 -18.80 -25.29 8.54
N TYR A 149 -19.45 -24.86 7.45
CA TYR A 149 -18.74 -24.38 6.26
C TYR A 149 -18.21 -22.96 6.47
N GLN A 150 -18.94 -22.11 7.19
CA GLN A 150 -18.44 -20.79 7.58
C GLN A 150 -17.16 -20.90 8.43
N ASP A 151 -17.15 -21.81 9.40
CA ASP A 151 -15.99 -22.05 10.27
C ASP A 151 -14.78 -22.60 9.48
N ILE A 152 -15.00 -23.55 8.56
CA ILE A 152 -13.94 -24.08 7.69
C ILE A 152 -13.32 -22.97 6.84
N ILE A 153 -14.15 -22.11 6.22
CA ILE A 153 -13.68 -21.01 5.38
C ILE A 153 -12.87 -20.00 6.21
N LYS A 154 -13.36 -19.63 7.38
CA LYS A 154 -12.66 -18.71 8.29
C LYS A 154 -11.32 -19.25 8.72
N GLN A 155 -11.27 -20.54 9.12
CA GLN A 155 -10.03 -21.19 9.51
C GLN A 155 -9.03 -21.24 8.36
N ALA A 156 -9.45 -21.66 7.18
CA ALA A 156 -8.58 -21.73 6.00
C ALA A 156 -8.02 -20.35 5.62
N LEU A 157 -8.84 -19.28 5.68
CA LEU A 157 -8.40 -17.91 5.45
C LEU A 157 -7.40 -17.45 6.52
N SER A 158 -7.66 -17.74 7.80
CA SER A 158 -6.76 -17.38 8.88
C SER A 158 -5.37 -18.01 8.70
N GLU A 159 -5.31 -19.31 8.39
CA GLU A 159 -4.06 -20.01 8.15
C GLU A 159 -3.32 -19.43 6.92
N ALA A 160 -4.03 -19.22 5.81
CA ALA A 160 -3.44 -18.68 4.59
C ALA A 160 -2.94 -17.24 4.74
N PHE A 161 -3.70 -16.38 5.39
CA PHE A 161 -3.36 -14.97 5.58
C PHE A 161 -2.22 -14.78 6.59
N THR A 162 -2.19 -15.59 7.66
CA THR A 162 -1.08 -15.60 8.61
C THR A 162 0.20 -15.98 7.89
N TRP A 163 0.19 -17.11 7.19
CA TRP A 163 1.36 -17.58 6.43
C TRP A 163 1.84 -16.53 5.42
N TYR A 164 0.92 -15.94 4.64
CA TYR A 164 1.27 -14.93 3.64
C TYR A 164 1.86 -13.67 4.28
N THR A 165 1.25 -13.18 5.35
CA THR A 165 1.74 -12.01 6.09
C THR A 165 3.17 -12.22 6.60
N GLU A 166 3.46 -13.40 7.16
CA GLU A 166 4.82 -13.76 7.61
C GLU A 166 5.82 -13.75 6.45
N GLN A 167 5.45 -14.30 5.28
CA GLN A 167 6.32 -14.30 4.11
C GLN A 167 6.57 -12.89 3.56
N GLU A 168 5.53 -12.06 3.48
CA GLU A 168 5.66 -10.68 2.98
C GLU A 168 6.53 -9.82 3.89
N LEU A 169 6.30 -9.86 5.21
CA LEU A 169 7.01 -8.99 6.14
C LEU A 169 8.46 -9.45 6.40
N SER A 170 8.76 -10.74 6.29
CA SER A 170 10.12 -11.27 6.49
C SER A 170 11.00 -11.24 5.24
N GLY A 171 10.42 -11.03 4.07
CA GLY A 171 11.13 -11.14 2.80
C GLY A 171 11.84 -9.88 2.30
N ASP A 172 11.56 -8.73 2.88
CA ASP A 172 11.98 -7.43 2.36
C ASP A 172 13.49 -7.26 2.26
N ASP A 173 14.26 -7.65 3.28
CA ASP A 173 15.72 -7.51 3.27
C ASP A 173 16.37 -8.35 2.16
N ALA A 174 15.95 -9.59 1.98
CA ALA A 174 16.45 -10.45 0.92
C ALA A 174 16.13 -9.92 -0.49
N ILE A 175 14.99 -9.21 -0.65
CA ILE A 175 14.64 -8.58 -1.92
C ILE A 175 15.50 -7.34 -2.17
N LEU A 176 15.76 -6.53 -1.15
CA LEU A 176 16.64 -5.36 -1.27
C LEU A 176 18.09 -5.76 -1.56
N GLU A 177 18.58 -6.87 -0.97
CA GLU A 177 19.88 -7.47 -1.30
C GLU A 177 19.92 -7.93 -2.75
N LEU A 178 18.89 -8.65 -3.23
CA LEU A 178 18.77 -9.05 -4.62
C LEU A 178 18.82 -7.85 -5.56
N PHE A 179 18.17 -6.73 -5.24
CA PHE A 179 18.19 -5.53 -6.04
C PHE A 179 19.60 -4.92 -6.10
N ALA A 180 20.29 -4.84 -4.97
CA ALA A 180 21.67 -4.35 -4.90
C ALA A 180 22.64 -5.25 -5.71
N GLU A 181 22.53 -6.57 -5.61
CA GLU A 181 23.31 -7.54 -6.39
C GLU A 181 23.12 -7.39 -7.91
N ASN A 182 21.91 -6.93 -8.32
CA ASN A 182 21.58 -6.66 -9.72
C ASN A 182 21.85 -5.21 -10.15
N GLY A 183 22.62 -4.47 -9.35
CA GLY A 183 23.16 -3.15 -9.71
C GLY A 183 22.27 -1.95 -9.39
N MET A 184 21.17 -2.13 -8.64
CA MET A 184 20.42 -1.00 -8.11
C MET A 184 21.13 -0.39 -6.89
N THR A 185 21.07 0.92 -6.77
CA THR A 185 21.39 1.61 -5.51
C THR A 185 20.15 1.56 -4.62
N VAL A 186 20.29 0.95 -3.45
CA VAL A 186 19.22 0.84 -2.45
C VAL A 186 19.44 1.85 -1.36
N TYR A 187 18.45 2.70 -1.11
CA TYR A 187 18.40 3.60 0.05
C TYR A 187 17.46 3.03 1.09
N ARG A 188 17.98 2.81 2.30
CA ARG A 188 17.18 2.39 3.45
C ARG A 188 16.37 3.56 3.99
N ARG A 189 15.33 3.26 4.76
CA ARG A 189 14.40 4.28 5.28
C ARG A 189 15.08 5.38 6.09
N ASP A 190 16.13 5.06 6.86
CA ASP A 190 16.91 5.99 7.67
C ASP A 190 17.84 6.91 6.86
N GLU A 191 18.04 6.60 5.58
CA GLU A 191 18.79 7.43 4.63
C GLU A 191 17.90 8.43 3.87
N ILE A 192 16.57 8.42 4.12
CA ILE A 192 15.56 9.21 3.41
C ILE A 192 14.93 10.20 4.39
N ASP A 193 14.77 11.44 3.98
CA ASP A 193 14.01 12.46 4.73
C ASP A 193 12.50 12.19 4.61
N ILE A 194 12.06 11.13 5.32
CA ILE A 194 10.67 10.69 5.33
C ILE A 194 9.74 11.79 5.85
N ASP A 195 10.19 12.58 6.82
CA ASP A 195 9.37 13.61 7.44
C ASP A 195 9.00 14.71 6.44
N SER A 196 9.94 15.11 5.58
CA SER A 196 9.65 16.06 4.51
C SER A 196 8.61 15.53 3.52
N ILE A 197 8.73 14.25 3.13
CA ILE A 197 7.81 13.59 2.19
C ILE A 197 6.44 13.41 2.83
N LYS A 198 6.40 12.89 4.08
CA LYS A 198 5.17 12.63 4.85
C LYS A 198 4.38 13.92 5.07
N SER A 199 5.06 15.00 5.48
CA SER A 199 4.42 16.29 5.75
C SER A 199 3.62 16.80 4.55
N VAL A 200 4.26 16.89 3.37
CA VAL A 200 3.61 17.37 2.14
C VAL A 200 2.46 16.46 1.71
N ALA A 201 2.69 15.13 1.73
CA ALA A 201 1.68 14.17 1.30
C ALA A 201 0.45 14.17 2.22
N THR A 202 0.66 14.16 3.54
CA THR A 202 -0.43 14.10 4.54
C THR A 202 -1.26 15.38 4.54
N GLU A 203 -0.59 16.56 4.52
CA GLU A 203 -1.29 17.85 4.48
C GLU A 203 -2.23 17.94 3.26
N ALA A 204 -1.74 17.54 2.09
CA ALA A 204 -2.53 17.57 0.86
C ALA A 204 -3.73 16.62 0.89
N ILE A 205 -3.56 15.42 1.47
CA ILE A 205 -4.65 14.45 1.61
C ILE A 205 -5.72 14.99 2.56
N ILE A 206 -5.31 15.48 3.73
CA ILE A 206 -6.24 16.03 4.72
C ILE A 206 -7.00 17.20 4.13
N GLU A 207 -6.31 18.17 3.52
CA GLU A 207 -6.96 19.33 2.93
C GLU A 207 -7.96 18.95 1.84
N LYS A 208 -7.62 17.96 1.01
CA LYS A 208 -8.49 17.51 -0.08
C LYS A 208 -9.73 16.76 0.38
N TYR A 209 -9.64 16.03 1.48
CA TYR A 209 -10.70 15.10 1.88
C TYR A 209 -11.38 15.44 3.21
N LYS A 210 -10.96 16.46 3.95
CA LYS A 210 -11.51 16.85 5.27
C LYS A 210 -13.03 17.04 5.30
N ASP A 211 -13.62 17.48 4.18
CA ASP A 211 -15.06 17.72 4.07
C ASP A 211 -15.85 16.49 3.57
N SER A 212 -15.17 15.45 3.12
CA SER A 212 -15.78 14.24 2.55
C SER A 212 -15.49 12.96 3.32
N TRP A 213 -14.42 12.92 4.11
CA TRP A 213 -14.09 11.80 4.97
C TRP A 213 -14.56 12.04 6.40
N ASP A 214 -14.88 10.95 7.08
CA ASP A 214 -15.06 10.99 8.55
C ASP A 214 -13.68 11.10 9.21
N MET A 215 -13.34 12.33 9.59
CA MET A 215 -12.02 12.65 10.15
C MET A 215 -11.80 12.03 11.54
N SER A 216 -12.85 11.52 12.21
CA SER A 216 -12.68 10.80 13.47
C SER A 216 -11.82 9.55 13.32
N TYR A 217 -11.84 8.90 12.17
CA TYR A 217 -10.94 7.79 11.86
C TYR A 217 -9.47 8.23 11.75
N TYR A 218 -9.22 9.41 11.21
CA TYR A 218 -7.87 9.96 11.17
C TYR A 218 -7.36 10.27 12.58
N GLU A 219 -8.20 10.91 13.40
CA GLU A 219 -7.88 11.18 14.81
C GLU A 219 -7.63 9.89 15.61
N LEU A 220 -8.43 8.85 15.35
CA LEU A 220 -8.22 7.54 15.96
C LEU A 220 -6.84 6.97 15.60
N ILE A 221 -6.44 7.02 14.33
CA ILE A 221 -5.13 6.53 13.88
C ILE A 221 -3.98 7.27 14.57
N GLN A 222 -4.10 8.60 14.74
CA GLN A 222 -3.05 9.40 15.40
C GLN A 222 -2.89 9.08 16.90
N ASN A 223 -3.86 8.41 17.51
CA ASN A 223 -3.86 8.03 18.94
C ASN A 223 -3.51 6.54 19.16
N LEU A 224 -3.21 5.78 18.12
CA LEU A 224 -2.74 4.41 18.16
C LEU A 224 -1.21 4.32 18.19
#